data_39330487c89b470ae0a5971599accee6
#
_entry.id   39330487c89b470ae0a5971599accee6
#
_cell.length_a   1.000
_cell.length_b   1.000
_cell.length_c   1.000
_cell.angle_alpha   90.00
_cell.angle_beta   90.00
_cell.angle_gamma   90.00
#
_symmetry.space_group_name_H-M   'P 1'
#
loop_
_entity.id
_entity.type
_entity.pdbx_description
1 polymer ?
#
loop_
_entity_poly.entity_id
_entity_poly.type
_entity_poly.pdbx_seq_one_letter_code
_entity_poly.pdbx_strand_id
1 'polypeptide(L)'
;MVRVLDILLVEDNDADAYLTRMVIEEGRQPAQLSVVRDGAEAMAFLASFADTALPDLVLLDLNLPRKTGLEVLAEMRGDEMFRQIPVAVFSTSERQDDIAASYELGANCYLTKPVPLADFKAAIYHLVDFWSATVRLPFDAPFGARNGRTPPPAAL
;
A
#
# COMPACT_ATOMS: atom_id res chain seq x y z
N MET A 1 -20.11 4.67 10.43
CA MET A 1 -19.72 3.49 9.64
C MET A 1 -18.23 3.29 9.73
N VAL A 2 -17.82 2.11 10.11
CA VAL A 2 -16.39 1.78 10.16
C VAL A 2 -15.92 1.48 8.74
N ARG A 3 -14.90 2.21 8.29
CA ARG A 3 -14.33 2.00 6.98
C ARG A 3 -13.38 0.81 7.01
N VAL A 4 -13.44 -0.04 6.00
CA VAL A 4 -12.49 -1.12 5.79
C VAL A 4 -11.33 -0.59 4.94
N LEU A 5 -10.12 -0.56 5.47
CA LEU A 5 -8.94 -0.11 4.75
C LEU A 5 -8.51 -1.19 3.74
N ASP A 6 -8.43 -0.82 2.49
CA ASP A 6 -8.03 -1.74 1.42
C ASP A 6 -6.54 -1.55 1.11
N ILE A 7 -5.75 -2.57 1.42
CA ILE A 7 -4.29 -2.52 1.32
C ILE A 7 -3.81 -3.48 0.24
N LEU A 8 -2.98 -2.97 -0.68
CA LEU A 8 -2.21 -3.80 -1.59
C LEU A 8 -0.80 -3.95 -1.03
N LEU A 9 -0.40 -5.17 -0.71
CA LEU A 9 0.96 -5.50 -0.30
C LEU A 9 1.74 -6.04 -1.50
N VAL A 10 2.85 -5.39 -1.82
CA VAL A 10 3.79 -5.84 -2.86
C VAL A 10 5.03 -6.39 -2.16
N GLU A 11 5.11 -7.71 -2.08
CA GLU A 11 6.11 -8.42 -1.28
C GLU A 11 6.38 -9.80 -1.86
N ASP A 12 7.64 -10.12 -2.16
CA ASP A 12 8.05 -11.43 -2.69
C ASP A 12 8.45 -12.43 -1.60
N ASN A 13 8.73 -11.96 -0.40
CA ASN A 13 9.08 -12.82 0.73
C ASN A 13 7.82 -13.40 1.38
N ASP A 14 7.64 -14.70 1.27
CA ASP A 14 6.44 -15.38 1.77
C ASP A 14 6.26 -15.24 3.28
N ALA A 15 7.35 -15.26 4.05
CA ALA A 15 7.30 -15.13 5.50
C ALA A 15 6.83 -13.73 5.90
N ASP A 16 7.36 -12.68 5.27
CA ASP A 16 6.98 -11.31 5.55
C ASP A 16 5.54 -11.05 5.12
N ALA A 17 5.11 -11.57 3.99
CA ALA A 17 3.73 -11.46 3.53
C ALA A 17 2.76 -12.16 4.49
N TYR A 18 3.12 -13.36 4.95
CA TYR A 18 2.33 -14.11 5.92
C TYR A 18 2.19 -13.36 7.25
N LEU A 19 3.31 -12.85 7.78
CA LEU A 19 3.30 -12.08 9.03
C LEU A 19 2.46 -10.82 8.92
N THR A 20 2.58 -10.11 7.80
CA THR A 20 1.79 -8.89 7.56
C THR A 20 0.30 -9.21 7.53
N ARG A 21 -0.09 -10.27 6.83
CA ARG A 21 -1.49 -10.71 6.78
C ARG A 21 -2.01 -11.08 8.18
N MET A 22 -1.22 -11.83 8.94
CA MET A 22 -1.60 -12.26 10.28
C MET A 22 -1.83 -11.06 11.20
N VAL A 23 -0.92 -10.09 11.17
CA VAL A 23 -1.02 -8.87 11.98
C VAL A 23 -2.27 -8.06 11.62
N ILE A 24 -2.55 -7.93 10.33
CA ILE A 24 -3.73 -7.18 9.85
C ILE A 24 -5.02 -7.88 10.28
N GLU A 25 -5.08 -9.20 10.17
CA GLU A 25 -6.26 -9.99 10.57
C GLU A 25 -6.50 -9.97 12.08
N GLU A 26 -5.43 -9.90 12.88
CA GLU A 26 -5.51 -9.79 14.35
C GLU A 26 -5.75 -8.35 14.83
N GLY A 27 -5.60 -7.37 13.96
CA GLY A 27 -5.67 -5.97 14.31
C GLY A 27 -7.08 -5.49 14.67
N ARG A 28 -7.14 -4.35 15.37
CA ARG A 28 -8.40 -3.74 15.81
C ARG A 28 -9.13 -3.03 14.67
N GLN A 29 -8.38 -2.55 13.67
CA GLN A 29 -8.94 -1.81 12.56
C GLN A 29 -9.34 -2.77 11.45
N PRO A 30 -10.55 -2.65 10.89
CA PRO A 30 -10.93 -3.49 9.76
C PRO A 30 -10.09 -3.13 8.54
N ALA A 31 -9.47 -4.15 7.95
CA ALA A 31 -8.65 -3.99 6.75
C ALA A 31 -8.72 -5.25 5.90
N GLN A 32 -8.60 -5.07 4.59
CA GLN A 32 -8.46 -6.14 3.62
C GLN A 32 -7.09 -6.08 3.00
N LEU A 33 -6.45 -7.22 2.83
CA LEU A 33 -5.12 -7.31 2.26
C LEU A 33 -5.15 -8.14 0.99
N SER A 34 -4.66 -7.55 -0.09
CA SER A 34 -4.33 -8.26 -1.32
C SER A 34 -2.81 -8.30 -1.44
N VAL A 35 -2.26 -9.44 -1.81
CA VAL A 35 -0.80 -9.63 -1.91
C VAL A 35 -0.43 -9.93 -3.35
N VAL A 36 0.55 -9.20 -3.86
CA VAL A 36 1.22 -9.49 -5.14
C VAL A 36 2.72 -9.63 -4.88
N ARG A 37 3.42 -10.35 -5.74
CA ARG A 37 4.77 -10.83 -5.43
C ARG A 37 5.88 -10.10 -6.16
N ASP A 38 5.55 -9.34 -7.17
CA ASP A 38 6.53 -8.56 -7.93
C ASP A 38 5.90 -7.28 -8.50
N GLY A 39 6.76 -6.43 -9.05
CA GLY A 39 6.32 -5.14 -9.55
C GLY A 39 5.41 -5.22 -10.78
N ALA A 40 5.61 -6.23 -11.62
CA ALA A 40 4.75 -6.42 -12.80
C ALA A 40 3.34 -6.85 -12.38
N GLU A 41 3.24 -7.76 -11.39
CA GLU A 41 1.95 -8.15 -10.81
C GLU A 41 1.25 -6.97 -10.14
N ALA A 42 2.02 -6.10 -9.46
CA ALA A 42 1.45 -4.90 -8.83
C ALA A 42 0.78 -4.00 -9.85
N MET A 43 1.45 -3.70 -10.96
CA MET A 43 0.90 -2.83 -11.99
C MET A 43 -0.30 -3.48 -12.69
N ALA A 44 -0.24 -4.80 -12.95
CA ALA A 44 -1.37 -5.54 -13.51
C ALA A 44 -2.57 -5.54 -12.57
N PHE A 45 -2.34 -5.71 -11.27
CA PHE A 45 -3.38 -5.65 -10.25
C PHE A 45 -4.07 -4.28 -10.24
N LEU A 46 -3.28 -3.20 -10.20
CA LEU A 46 -3.81 -1.84 -10.20
C LEU A 46 -4.63 -1.56 -11.48
N ALA A 47 -4.13 -1.98 -12.64
CA ALA A 47 -4.82 -1.80 -13.89
C ALA A 47 -6.16 -2.55 -13.94
N SER A 48 -6.25 -3.72 -13.31
CA SER A 48 -7.47 -4.53 -13.28
C SER A 48 -8.61 -3.86 -12.49
N PHE A 49 -8.29 -2.94 -11.58
CA PHE A 49 -9.26 -2.23 -10.75
C PHE A 49 -9.42 -0.75 -11.14
N ALA A 50 -8.88 -0.34 -12.29
CA ALA A 50 -8.89 1.06 -12.71
C ALA A 50 -10.30 1.67 -12.80
N ASP A 51 -11.28 0.87 -13.17
CA ASP A 51 -12.68 1.29 -13.30
C ASP A 51 -13.52 1.05 -12.04
N THR A 52 -12.92 0.47 -11.00
CA THR A 52 -13.59 0.14 -9.75
C THR A 52 -12.87 0.78 -8.57
N ALA A 53 -12.88 0.13 -7.41
CA ALA A 53 -12.22 0.66 -6.22
C ALA A 53 -10.72 0.34 -6.23
N LEU A 54 -9.89 1.38 -6.34
CA LEU A 54 -8.45 1.25 -6.14
C LEU A 54 -8.12 1.03 -4.66
N PRO A 55 -6.98 0.41 -4.35
CA PRO A 55 -6.57 0.28 -2.95
C PRO A 55 -6.39 1.66 -2.29
N ASP A 56 -6.60 1.69 -0.99
CA ASP A 56 -6.43 2.90 -0.18
C ASP A 56 -4.96 3.15 0.16
N LEU A 57 -4.18 2.10 0.23
CA LEU A 57 -2.77 2.14 0.60
C LEU A 57 -2.02 1.02 -0.12
N VAL A 58 -0.87 1.35 -0.67
CA VAL A 58 0.09 0.36 -1.18
C VAL A 58 1.23 0.26 -0.18
N LEU A 59 1.45 -0.94 0.33
CA LEU A 59 2.60 -1.27 1.17
C LEU A 59 3.62 -1.96 0.27
N LEU A 60 4.77 -1.32 0.06
CA LEU A 60 5.68 -1.63 -1.03
C LEU A 60 7.07 -1.99 -0.54
N ASP A 61 7.54 -3.19 -0.85
CA ASP A 61 8.95 -3.53 -0.70
C ASP A 61 9.74 -3.01 -1.90
N LEU A 62 10.99 -2.63 -1.68
CA LEU A 62 11.89 -2.17 -2.74
C LEU A 62 12.56 -3.33 -3.47
N ASN A 63 12.91 -4.40 -2.77
CA ASN A 63 13.65 -5.53 -3.32
C ASN A 63 12.72 -6.57 -3.95
N LEU A 64 12.22 -6.26 -5.12
CA LEU A 64 11.30 -7.13 -5.84
C LEU A 64 11.97 -7.69 -7.10
N PRO A 65 11.62 -8.92 -7.51
CA PRO A 65 12.08 -9.44 -8.78
C PRO A 65 11.36 -8.75 -9.95
N ARG A 66 11.95 -8.81 -11.14
CA ARG A 66 11.44 -8.26 -12.41
C ARG A 66 11.40 -6.74 -12.42
N LYS A 67 10.41 -6.14 -11.77
CA LYS A 67 10.26 -4.69 -11.64
C LYS A 67 10.46 -4.32 -10.18
N THR A 68 11.44 -3.47 -9.88
CA THR A 68 11.76 -3.07 -8.50
C THR A 68 10.66 -2.21 -7.88
N GLY A 69 10.69 -2.08 -6.56
CA GLY A 69 9.75 -1.20 -5.87
C GLY A 69 9.87 0.25 -6.29
N LEU A 70 11.10 0.75 -6.49
CA LEU A 70 11.29 2.13 -6.98
C LEU A 70 10.71 2.33 -8.38
N GLU A 71 10.83 1.34 -9.26
CA GLU A 71 10.22 1.39 -10.58
C GLU A 71 8.69 1.40 -10.51
N VAL A 72 8.10 0.59 -9.62
CA VAL A 72 6.65 0.59 -9.36
C VAL A 72 6.19 1.97 -8.88
N LEU A 73 6.91 2.54 -7.93
CA LEU A 73 6.58 3.85 -7.38
C LEU A 73 6.63 4.93 -8.45
N ALA A 74 7.68 4.95 -9.26
CA ALA A 74 7.81 5.90 -10.36
C ALA A 74 6.66 5.77 -11.36
N GLU A 75 6.31 4.55 -11.71
CA GLU A 75 5.23 4.27 -12.65
C GLU A 75 3.86 4.70 -12.11
N MET A 76 3.60 4.42 -10.83
CA MET A 76 2.37 4.87 -10.17
C MET A 76 2.24 6.40 -10.15
N ARG A 77 3.33 7.09 -9.84
CA ARG A 77 3.32 8.56 -9.77
C ARG A 77 3.20 9.23 -11.13
N GLY A 78 3.65 8.56 -12.18
CA GLY A 78 3.49 9.04 -13.56
C GLY A 78 2.13 8.74 -14.18
N ASP A 79 1.28 7.97 -13.53
CA ASP A 79 -0.02 7.56 -14.05
C ASP A 79 -1.14 8.35 -13.37
N GLU A 80 -1.97 9.00 -14.18
CA GLU A 80 -3.10 9.80 -13.66
C GLU A 80 -4.07 9.01 -12.79
N MET A 81 -4.19 7.71 -13.02
CA MET A 81 -5.11 6.85 -12.29
C MET A 81 -4.57 6.46 -10.92
N PHE A 82 -3.25 6.32 -10.77
CA PHE A 82 -2.62 5.74 -9.59
C PHE A 82 -1.85 6.75 -8.75
N ARG A 83 -1.57 7.93 -9.28
CA ARG A 83 -0.69 8.92 -8.62
C ARG A 83 -1.19 9.42 -7.26
N GLN A 84 -2.46 9.27 -6.96
CA GLN A 84 -3.03 9.71 -5.69
C GLN A 84 -3.06 8.60 -4.63
N ILE A 85 -2.76 7.36 -5.00
CA ILE A 85 -2.77 6.27 -4.04
C ILE A 85 -1.59 6.45 -3.08
N PRO A 86 -1.85 6.52 -1.76
CA PRO A 86 -0.78 6.56 -0.78
C PRO A 86 0.12 5.33 -0.86
N VAL A 87 1.42 5.55 -0.78
CA VAL A 87 2.41 4.47 -0.79
C VAL A 87 3.29 4.58 0.45
N ALA A 88 3.32 3.52 1.23
CA ALA A 88 4.25 3.34 2.33
C ALA A 88 5.30 2.30 1.90
N VAL A 89 6.55 2.67 1.89
CA VAL A 89 7.64 1.73 1.64
C VAL A 89 7.95 0.97 2.92
N PHE A 90 8.04 -0.35 2.83
CA PHE A 90 8.38 -1.23 3.95
C PHE A 90 9.44 -2.22 3.48
N SER A 91 10.71 -1.95 3.83
CA SER A 91 11.87 -2.63 3.26
C SER A 91 12.92 -2.90 4.32
N THR A 92 13.73 -3.92 4.11
CA THR A 92 14.90 -4.20 4.95
C THR A 92 16.04 -3.22 4.74
N SER A 93 16.03 -2.47 3.63
CA SER A 93 17.09 -1.52 3.31
C SER A 93 17.10 -0.34 4.27
N GLU A 94 18.27 -0.06 4.85
CA GLU A 94 18.53 1.13 5.65
C GLU A 94 19.42 2.12 4.89
N ARG A 95 19.68 1.86 3.62
CA ARG A 95 20.55 2.71 2.79
C ARG A 95 19.90 4.07 2.59
N GLN A 96 20.67 5.10 2.86
CA GLN A 96 20.18 6.47 2.69
C GLN A 96 19.77 6.77 1.26
N ASP A 97 20.47 6.19 0.28
CA ASP A 97 20.12 6.35 -1.14
C ASP A 97 18.71 5.78 -1.46
N ASP A 98 18.38 4.63 -0.91
CA ASP A 98 17.08 4.01 -1.12
C ASP A 98 15.96 4.82 -0.46
N ILE A 99 16.23 5.33 0.74
CA ILE A 99 15.27 6.17 1.48
C ILE A 99 15.03 7.47 0.72
N ALA A 100 16.10 8.15 0.32
CA ALA A 100 16.01 9.42 -0.42
C ALA A 100 15.29 9.24 -1.76
N ALA A 101 15.65 8.20 -2.52
CA ALA A 101 15.01 7.90 -3.80
C ALA A 101 13.51 7.63 -3.64
N SER A 102 13.13 6.93 -2.58
CA SER A 102 11.72 6.64 -2.30
C SER A 102 10.92 7.92 -2.10
N TYR A 103 11.42 8.85 -1.29
CA TYR A 103 10.74 10.13 -1.08
C TYR A 103 10.74 11.00 -2.33
N GLU A 104 11.83 11.04 -3.07
CA GLU A 104 11.91 11.80 -4.34
C GLU A 104 10.89 11.30 -5.36
N LEU A 105 10.67 10.00 -5.41
CA LEU A 105 9.68 9.39 -6.30
C LEU A 105 8.23 9.49 -5.77
N GLY A 106 8.04 10.07 -4.59
CA GLY A 106 6.71 10.35 -4.07
C GLY A 106 6.14 9.34 -3.08
N ALA A 107 6.99 8.58 -2.39
CA ALA A 107 6.52 7.79 -1.25
C ALA A 107 6.00 8.70 -0.15
N ASN A 108 4.94 8.28 0.52
CA ASN A 108 4.37 9.03 1.64
C ASN A 108 5.13 8.78 2.94
N CYS A 109 5.69 7.60 3.10
CA CYS A 109 6.58 7.28 4.21
C CYS A 109 7.45 6.08 3.89
N TYR A 110 8.50 5.91 4.69
CA TYR A 110 9.46 4.82 4.57
C TYR A 110 9.64 4.18 5.94
N LEU A 111 9.40 2.89 6.04
CA LEU A 111 9.63 2.10 7.24
C LEU A 111 10.66 1.02 6.94
N THR A 112 11.69 0.94 7.79
CA THR A 112 12.61 -0.19 7.75
C THR A 112 11.96 -1.38 8.44
N LYS A 113 12.01 -2.55 7.81
CA LYS A 113 11.47 -3.77 8.42
C LYS A 113 12.29 -4.13 9.67
N PRO A 114 11.68 -4.15 10.86
CA PRO A 114 12.38 -4.57 12.05
C PRO A 114 12.69 -6.07 12.02
N VAL A 115 13.84 -6.44 12.58
CA VAL A 115 14.21 -7.86 12.71
C VAL A 115 13.43 -8.55 13.84
N PRO A 116 13.30 -7.94 15.05
CA PRO A 116 12.49 -8.56 16.10
C PRO A 116 11.02 -8.64 15.70
N LEU A 117 10.41 -9.81 15.93
CA LEU A 117 9.02 -10.06 15.55
C LEU A 117 8.04 -9.07 16.19
N ALA A 118 8.24 -8.76 17.47
CA ALA A 118 7.37 -7.82 18.18
C ALA A 118 7.42 -6.42 17.55
N ASP A 119 8.59 -5.98 17.14
CA ASP A 119 8.78 -4.67 16.49
C ASP A 119 8.20 -4.66 15.09
N PHE A 120 8.34 -5.76 14.35
CA PHE A 120 7.71 -5.93 13.03
C PHE A 120 6.19 -5.80 13.14
N LYS A 121 5.59 -6.52 14.08
CA LYS A 121 4.15 -6.43 14.34
C LYS A 121 3.72 -5.02 14.72
N ALA A 122 4.47 -4.37 15.62
CA ALA A 122 4.17 -3.01 16.06
C ALA A 122 4.20 -2.02 14.89
N ALA A 123 5.16 -2.14 13.99
CA ALA A 123 5.25 -1.28 12.81
C ALA A 123 3.99 -1.40 11.93
N ILE A 124 3.53 -2.63 11.69
CA ILE A 124 2.32 -2.87 10.91
C ILE A 124 1.07 -2.34 11.64
N TYR A 125 0.94 -2.56 12.95
CA TYR A 125 -0.18 -2.02 13.73
C TYR A 125 -0.25 -0.51 13.65
N HIS A 126 0.88 0.18 13.85
CA HIS A 126 0.94 1.64 13.80
C HIS A 126 0.56 2.16 12.42
N LEU A 127 1.04 1.49 11.36
CA LEU A 127 0.75 1.85 9.99
C LEU A 127 -0.76 1.74 9.70
N VAL A 128 -1.35 0.61 10.05
CA VAL A 128 -2.79 0.36 9.81
C VAL A 128 -3.64 1.31 10.64
N ASP A 129 -3.31 1.52 11.91
CA ASP A 129 -4.03 2.45 12.77
C ASP A 129 -4.00 3.87 12.21
N PHE A 130 -2.83 4.33 11.79
CA PHE A 130 -2.66 5.68 11.25
C PHE A 130 -3.50 5.88 9.98
N TRP A 131 -3.40 4.96 9.04
CA TRP A 131 -4.09 5.06 7.75
C TRP A 131 -5.59 4.76 7.85
N SER A 132 -6.04 4.00 8.85
CA SER A 132 -7.46 3.72 9.06
C SER A 132 -8.18 4.78 9.88
N ALA A 133 -7.55 5.24 10.96
CA ALA A 133 -8.23 6.01 11.99
C ALA A 133 -7.89 7.51 11.98
N THR A 134 -6.71 7.87 11.49
CA THR A 134 -6.19 9.25 11.65
C THR A 134 -6.24 10.06 10.38
N VAL A 135 -5.85 9.48 9.24
CA VAL A 135 -5.74 10.22 7.99
C VAL A 135 -7.06 10.30 7.22
N ARG A 136 -7.21 11.35 6.43
CA ARG A 136 -8.22 11.44 5.38
C ARG A 136 -7.60 10.98 4.08
N LEU A 137 -8.25 10.05 3.39
CA LEU A 137 -7.73 9.50 2.13
C LEU A 137 -8.30 10.26 0.92
N PRO A 138 -7.55 10.28 -0.22
CA PRO A 138 -8.03 10.97 -1.42
C PRO A 138 -9.40 10.48 -1.90
N PHE A 139 -9.70 9.21 -1.64
CA PHE A 139 -10.92 8.57 -2.08
C PHE A 139 -12.08 8.67 -1.06
N ASP A 140 -11.89 9.37 0.06
CA ASP A 140 -12.94 9.69 1.02
C ASP A 140 -13.84 10.84 0.58
N ALA A 141 -13.51 11.47 -0.55
CA ALA A 141 -14.29 12.55 -1.11
C ALA A 141 -15.72 12.09 -1.49
N PRO A 142 -16.72 12.98 -1.45
CA PRO A 142 -18.06 12.66 -1.89
C PRO A 142 -18.10 12.12 -3.32
N PHE A 143 -19.15 11.37 -3.58
CA PHE A 143 -19.44 10.84 -4.91
C PHE A 143 -19.33 11.93 -5.98
N GLY A 144 -18.61 11.64 -7.05
CA GLY A 144 -18.39 12.61 -8.13
C GLY A 144 -17.12 13.45 -8.03
N ALA A 145 -16.51 13.52 -6.84
CA ALA A 145 -15.24 14.22 -6.65
C ALA A 145 -14.01 13.34 -6.91
N ARG A 146 -14.21 12.07 -7.21
CA ARG A 146 -13.15 11.11 -7.53
C ARG A 146 -12.84 11.12 -9.01
N ASN A 147 -12.14 12.10 -9.50
CA ASN A 147 -11.62 12.12 -10.89
C ASN A 147 -12.60 11.55 -11.96
N GLY A 148 -13.89 11.83 -11.85
CA GLY A 148 -14.89 11.33 -12.80
C GLY A 148 -15.18 9.83 -12.74
N ARG A 149 -14.66 9.13 -11.75
CA ARG A 149 -14.90 7.69 -11.59
C ARG A 149 -16.22 7.43 -10.87
N THR A 150 -17.00 6.54 -11.44
CA THR A 150 -18.19 6.03 -10.76
C THR A 150 -17.72 5.11 -9.63
N PRO A 151 -18.13 5.32 -8.38
CA PRO A 151 -17.83 4.35 -7.34
C PRO A 151 -18.48 3.02 -7.66
N PRO A 152 -17.93 1.91 -7.16
CA PRO A 152 -18.57 0.63 -7.32
C PRO A 152 -19.98 0.68 -6.74
N PRO A 153 -20.92 -0.07 -7.31
CA PRO A 153 -22.23 -0.16 -6.72
C PRO A 153 -22.09 -0.62 -5.27
N ALA A 154 -22.87 0.00 -4.39
CA ALA A 154 -22.87 -0.39 -2.99
C ALA A 154 -23.10 -1.91 -2.91
N ALA A 155 -22.20 -2.60 -2.21
CA ALA A 155 -22.42 -4.02 -1.93
C ALA A 155 -23.70 -4.14 -1.13
N LEU A 156 -24.64 -4.82 -1.72
CA LEU A 156 -25.90 -5.15 -1.04
C LEU A 156 -25.68 -6.19 0.06
#